data_30b793f3ee798fcfb19c0303ff4c1672
#
_entry.id   30b793f3ee798fcfb19c0303ff4c1672
#
_cell.length_a   1.000
_cell.length_b   1.000
_cell.length_c   1.000
_cell.angle_alpha   90.00
_cell.angle_beta   90.00
_cell.angle_gamma   90.00
#
_symmetry.space_group_name_H-M   'P 1'
#
loop_
_entity.id
_entity.type
_entity.pdbx_description
1 polymer ?
#
loop_
_entity_poly.entity_id
_entity_poly.type
_entity_poly.pdbx_seq_one_letter_code
_entity_poly.pdbx_strand_id
1 'polypeptide(L)'
;MRKLQEIKYLSKLTPNLVEYYNEILKELCMYEKRSYRNLVKTDDLVKFEVIVKETDLLVRAERDFSKETRESILKYRHQLETYIAMNPEFQKSLVPLTDDPYAPEIVQEMIRTSQLAHVGPMAAVAGAMAEWVSKDLLKLSKEVIVENGGDIYFNTSKERTIGIYAGESPLSFKIGIVIEPEEAPLGVCTSSGTVGPSLSFGKANAVCILSKSAALADAAATAVGNVVKEKKDIELGIKRGREITGVLATLIIFEEKMGVWGRIKLTRL
;
A
#
# COMPACT_ATOMS: atom_id res chain seq x y z
N MET A 1 11.46 -28.75 20.55
CA MET A 1 12.63 -29.66 20.34
C MET A 1 13.05 -29.76 18.86
N ARG A 2 12.19 -29.71 17.85
CA ARG A 2 12.60 -29.69 16.42
C ARG A 2 13.48 -28.50 16.02
N LYS A 3 13.18 -27.29 16.46
CA LYS A 3 13.98 -26.06 16.17
C LYS A 3 15.43 -26.09 16.70
N LEU A 4 15.70 -26.80 17.79
CA LEU A 4 17.05 -26.91 18.36
C LEU A 4 17.93 -27.97 17.60
N GLN A 5 17.33 -28.90 16.90
CA GLN A 5 18.07 -29.85 16.04
C GLN A 5 18.49 -29.22 14.71
N GLU A 6 17.68 -28.32 14.14
CA GLU A 6 18.03 -27.57 12.93
C GLU A 6 19.21 -26.61 13.16
N ILE A 7 19.29 -25.96 14.33
CA ILE A 7 20.42 -25.07 14.69
C ILE A 7 21.75 -25.86 14.78
N LYS A 8 21.73 -27.12 15.23
CA LYS A 8 22.94 -27.98 15.26
C LYS A 8 23.41 -28.43 13.87
N TYR A 9 22.53 -28.38 12.85
CA TYR A 9 22.92 -28.69 11.47
C TYR A 9 23.64 -27.50 10.79
N LEU A 10 23.27 -26.28 11.18
CA LEU A 10 23.81 -25.02 10.62
C LEU A 10 25.31 -24.79 11.03
N SER A 11 25.76 -25.36 12.16
CA SER A 11 27.15 -25.21 12.60
C SER A 11 28.18 -25.98 11.74
N LYS A 12 27.74 -26.76 10.75
CA LYS A 12 28.58 -27.51 9.82
C LYS A 12 28.64 -26.90 8.41
N LEU A 13 27.97 -25.77 8.19
CA LEU A 13 27.93 -25.09 6.89
C LEU A 13 29.13 -24.13 6.76
N THR A 14 29.62 -23.97 5.53
CA THR A 14 30.67 -23.00 5.22
C THR A 14 30.23 -21.56 5.54
N PRO A 15 31.17 -20.63 5.87
CA PRO A 15 30.85 -19.24 6.24
C PRO A 15 29.88 -18.55 5.25
N ASN A 16 30.05 -18.77 3.95
CA ASN A 16 29.18 -18.21 2.90
C ASN A 16 27.72 -18.70 2.97
N LEU A 17 27.50 -19.94 3.42
CA LEU A 17 26.16 -20.49 3.59
C LEU A 17 25.50 -19.95 4.86
N VAL A 18 26.27 -19.69 5.92
CA VAL A 18 25.76 -19.06 7.15
C VAL A 18 25.37 -17.61 6.88
N GLU A 19 26.13 -16.90 6.07
CA GLU A 19 25.86 -15.52 5.67
C GLU A 19 24.59 -15.44 4.79
N TYR A 20 24.45 -16.33 3.80
CA TYR A 20 23.27 -16.50 2.96
C TYR A 20 22.02 -16.87 3.78
N TYR A 21 22.13 -17.79 4.76
CA TYR A 21 21.02 -18.12 5.67
C TYR A 21 20.68 -16.97 6.62
N ASN A 22 21.67 -16.18 7.05
CA ASN A 22 21.43 -15.01 7.87
C ASN A 22 20.77 -13.86 7.08
N GLU A 23 21.07 -13.72 5.78
CA GLU A 23 20.32 -12.82 4.88
C GLU A 23 18.88 -13.28 4.69
N ILE A 24 18.65 -14.57 4.40
CA ILE A 24 17.30 -15.15 4.32
C ILE A 24 16.55 -15.01 5.65
N LEU A 25 17.22 -15.23 6.79
CA LEU A 25 16.60 -15.04 8.11
C LEU A 25 16.35 -13.57 8.41
N LYS A 26 17.18 -12.64 7.93
CA LYS A 26 16.90 -11.20 7.99
C LYS A 26 15.70 -10.83 7.12
N GLU A 27 15.61 -11.35 5.90
CA GLU A 27 14.43 -11.16 5.04
C GLU A 27 13.17 -11.79 5.66
N LEU A 28 13.26 -12.97 6.29
CA LEU A 28 12.16 -13.60 7.01
C LEU A 28 11.83 -12.92 8.35
N CYS A 29 12.81 -12.31 9.04
CA CYS A 29 12.60 -11.51 10.26
C CYS A 29 12.18 -10.06 9.98
N MET A 30 12.33 -9.55 8.76
CA MET A 30 11.82 -8.24 8.35
C MET A 30 10.30 -8.23 8.11
N TYR A 31 9.59 -9.30 8.46
CA TYR A 31 8.15 -9.26 8.64
C TYR A 31 7.86 -8.47 9.94
N GLU A 32 7.99 -7.15 9.89
CA GLU A 32 7.52 -6.29 10.97
C GLU A 32 6.06 -6.66 11.25
N LYS A 33 5.77 -6.98 12.50
CA LYS A 33 4.40 -7.19 12.96
C LYS A 33 3.60 -5.97 12.52
N ARG A 34 2.77 -6.11 11.47
CA ARG A 34 1.98 -5.01 10.89
C ARG A 34 0.92 -4.55 11.90
N SER A 35 1.39 -3.96 13.01
CA SER A 35 0.54 -3.48 14.12
C SER A 35 -0.47 -2.42 13.68
N TYR A 36 -0.18 -1.72 12.59
CA TYR A 36 -1.07 -0.74 11.97
C TYR A 36 -2.35 -1.35 11.38
N ARG A 37 -2.41 -2.65 11.11
CA ARG A 37 -3.60 -3.34 10.56
C ARG A 37 -4.84 -3.28 11.45
N ASN A 38 -4.69 -2.91 12.71
CA ASN A 38 -5.81 -2.75 13.64
C ASN A 38 -6.41 -1.33 13.64
N LEU A 39 -5.95 -0.45 12.74
CA LEU A 39 -6.34 0.95 12.71
C LEU A 39 -7.71 1.22 12.06
N VAL A 40 -8.26 0.26 11.31
CA VAL A 40 -9.62 0.35 10.80
C VAL A 40 -10.55 -0.41 11.75
N LYS A 41 -11.39 0.32 12.49
CA LYS A 41 -12.41 -0.28 13.36
C LYS A 41 -13.62 -0.68 12.53
N THR A 42 -13.96 -1.96 12.52
CA THR A 42 -15.08 -2.53 11.78
C THR A 42 -15.63 -3.73 12.55
N ASP A 43 -16.39 -3.46 13.61
CA ASP A 43 -16.95 -4.54 14.46
C ASP A 43 -18.08 -5.32 13.76
N ASP A 44 -18.56 -4.82 12.62
CA ASP A 44 -19.66 -5.34 11.82
C ASP A 44 -19.22 -6.12 10.56
N LEU A 45 -17.93 -6.20 10.29
CA LEU A 45 -17.37 -6.94 9.15
C LEU A 45 -16.45 -8.09 9.62
N VAL A 46 -16.49 -9.19 8.87
CA VAL A 46 -15.57 -10.30 9.09
C VAL A 46 -14.19 -9.92 8.56
N LYS A 47 -13.17 -10.09 9.40
CA LYS A 47 -11.77 -9.80 9.11
C LYS A 47 -11.04 -11.11 8.81
N PHE A 48 -10.35 -11.16 7.68
CA PHE A 48 -9.50 -12.29 7.28
C PHE A 48 -8.28 -11.83 6.50
N GLU A 49 -7.23 -12.64 6.51
CA GLU A 49 -5.95 -12.36 5.86
C GLU A 49 -5.67 -13.40 4.79
N VAL A 50 -5.18 -12.96 3.63
CA VAL A 50 -4.80 -13.85 2.53
C VAL A 50 -3.44 -13.45 2.00
N ILE A 51 -2.49 -14.40 2.08
CA ILE A 51 -1.11 -14.22 1.65
C ILE A 51 -0.84 -15.10 0.44
N VAL A 52 -0.29 -14.50 -0.63
CA VAL A 52 0.20 -15.18 -1.84
C VAL A 52 1.53 -14.55 -2.24
N LYS A 53 2.63 -15.23 -1.98
CA LYS A 53 4.00 -14.70 -2.16
C LYS A 53 4.14 -13.36 -1.42
N GLU A 54 4.54 -12.28 -2.11
CA GLU A 54 4.72 -10.93 -1.55
C GLU A 54 3.39 -10.16 -1.35
N THR A 55 2.30 -10.63 -1.94
CA THR A 55 0.97 -10.03 -1.75
C THR A 55 0.36 -10.53 -0.45
N ASP A 56 0.15 -9.62 0.48
CA ASP A 56 -0.38 -9.90 1.81
C ASP A 56 -1.53 -8.93 2.09
N LEU A 57 -2.75 -9.42 1.85
CA LEU A 57 -3.97 -8.63 1.98
C LEU A 57 -4.69 -8.91 3.30
N LEU A 58 -5.06 -7.83 3.98
CA LEU A 58 -6.05 -7.87 5.04
C LEU A 58 -7.38 -7.40 4.49
N VAL A 59 -8.38 -8.27 4.53
CA VAL A 59 -9.72 -8.01 3.98
C VAL A 59 -10.74 -7.92 5.09
N ARG A 60 -11.69 -7.01 4.91
CA ARG A 60 -12.92 -6.93 5.72
C ARG A 60 -14.11 -6.92 4.78
N ALA A 61 -15.05 -7.82 4.99
CA ALA A 61 -16.24 -7.98 4.16
C ALA A 61 -17.41 -8.56 4.99
N GLU A 62 -18.60 -8.67 4.38
CA GLU A 62 -19.79 -9.19 5.08
C GLU A 62 -19.64 -10.64 5.56
N ARG A 63 -18.73 -11.42 4.95
CA ARG A 63 -18.35 -12.78 5.38
C ARG A 63 -16.91 -13.08 4.99
N ASP A 64 -16.39 -14.25 5.40
CA ASP A 64 -15.09 -14.73 4.95
C ASP A 64 -15.14 -15.14 3.46
N PHE A 65 -14.34 -14.45 2.64
CA PHE A 65 -14.12 -14.70 1.22
C PHE A 65 -12.66 -15.06 0.93
N SER A 66 -11.98 -15.73 1.86
CA SER A 66 -10.55 -16.06 1.73
C SER A 66 -10.23 -16.84 0.46
N LYS A 67 -11.12 -17.74 0.03
CA LYS A 67 -10.94 -18.52 -1.19
C LYS A 67 -11.00 -17.62 -2.43
N GLU A 68 -12.06 -16.85 -2.56
CA GLU A 68 -12.29 -15.93 -3.68
C GLU A 68 -11.21 -14.84 -3.75
N THR A 69 -10.77 -14.34 -2.59
CA THR A 69 -9.65 -13.41 -2.48
C THR A 69 -8.36 -14.02 -3.00
N ARG A 70 -8.05 -15.27 -2.63
CA ARG A 70 -6.88 -15.99 -3.12
C ARG A 70 -6.92 -16.19 -4.64
N GLU A 71 -8.06 -16.57 -5.18
CA GLU A 71 -8.27 -16.73 -6.62
C GLU A 71 -8.05 -15.40 -7.37
N SER A 72 -8.59 -14.31 -6.84
CA SER A 72 -8.41 -12.96 -7.39
C SER A 72 -6.95 -12.51 -7.34
N ILE A 73 -6.25 -12.71 -6.21
CA ILE A 73 -4.80 -12.41 -6.11
C ILE A 73 -4.01 -13.20 -7.14
N LEU A 74 -4.24 -14.50 -7.26
CA LEU A 74 -3.52 -15.35 -8.23
C LEU A 74 -3.75 -14.89 -9.66
N LYS A 75 -4.98 -14.51 -10.01
CA LYS A 75 -5.35 -13.97 -11.33
C LYS A 75 -4.54 -12.72 -11.67
N TYR A 76 -4.54 -11.71 -10.79
CA TYR A 76 -3.87 -10.45 -11.07
C TYR A 76 -2.35 -10.55 -10.96
N ARG A 77 -1.84 -11.36 -10.04
CA ARG A 77 -0.41 -11.65 -9.99
C ARG A 77 0.07 -12.34 -11.26
N HIS A 78 -0.67 -13.33 -11.76
CA HIS A 78 -0.31 -14.00 -13.01
C HIS A 78 -0.23 -13.03 -14.19
N GLN A 79 -1.19 -12.12 -14.31
CA GLN A 79 -1.18 -11.07 -15.33
C GLN A 79 0.05 -10.17 -15.20
N LEU A 80 0.35 -9.68 -13.99
CA LEU A 80 1.50 -8.83 -13.71
C LEU A 80 2.83 -9.57 -13.93
N GLU A 81 3.01 -10.74 -13.36
CA GLU A 81 4.24 -11.53 -13.47
C GLU A 81 4.53 -11.93 -14.93
N THR A 82 3.49 -12.29 -15.69
CA THR A 82 3.63 -12.60 -17.12
C THR A 82 4.02 -11.37 -17.92
N TYR A 83 3.37 -10.22 -17.67
CA TYR A 83 3.69 -8.98 -18.36
C TYR A 83 5.12 -8.51 -18.04
N ILE A 84 5.54 -8.56 -16.78
CA ILE A 84 6.90 -8.22 -16.34
C ILE A 84 7.95 -9.12 -17.01
N ALA A 85 7.66 -10.43 -17.14
CA ALA A 85 8.58 -11.36 -17.81
C ALA A 85 8.82 -11.01 -19.28
N MET A 86 7.79 -10.50 -19.98
CA MET A 86 7.89 -10.05 -21.37
C MET A 86 8.42 -8.61 -21.48
N ASN A 87 8.21 -7.79 -20.47
CA ASN A 87 8.54 -6.37 -20.42
C ASN A 87 9.31 -6.02 -19.14
N PRO A 88 10.61 -6.43 -18.99
CA PRO A 88 11.35 -6.27 -17.72
C PRO A 88 11.52 -4.80 -17.28
N GLU A 89 11.42 -3.86 -18.22
CA GLU A 89 11.48 -2.42 -17.95
C GLU A 89 10.30 -1.97 -17.07
N PHE A 90 9.14 -2.62 -17.17
CA PHE A 90 7.98 -2.33 -16.35
C PHE A 90 8.28 -2.42 -14.85
N GLN A 91 9.07 -3.42 -14.44
CA GLN A 91 9.44 -3.60 -13.04
C GLN A 91 10.52 -2.62 -12.57
N LYS A 92 11.41 -2.22 -13.48
CA LYS A 92 12.65 -1.48 -13.12
C LYS A 92 12.50 0.03 -13.25
N SER A 93 11.60 0.50 -14.11
CA SER A 93 11.46 1.92 -14.38
C SER A 93 11.01 2.69 -13.15
N LEU A 94 11.70 3.79 -12.89
CA LEU A 94 11.32 4.79 -11.88
C LEU A 94 10.62 6.00 -12.50
N VAL A 95 10.46 5.99 -13.84
CA VAL A 95 9.79 7.02 -14.61
C VAL A 95 8.59 6.43 -15.35
N PRO A 96 7.62 7.25 -15.76
CA PRO A 96 6.46 6.76 -16.50
C PRO A 96 6.85 6.01 -17.77
N LEU A 97 6.11 4.97 -18.10
CA LEU A 97 6.19 4.25 -19.36
C LEU A 97 5.08 4.69 -20.32
N THR A 98 5.25 4.39 -21.58
CA THR A 98 4.23 4.61 -22.63
C THR A 98 3.06 3.65 -22.48
N ASP A 99 1.87 4.07 -22.93
CA ASP A 99 0.69 3.22 -22.95
C ASP A 99 0.91 1.96 -23.78
N ASP A 100 0.40 0.85 -23.27
CA ASP A 100 0.32 -0.43 -23.96
C ASP A 100 -1.16 -0.89 -23.98
N PRO A 101 -1.87 -0.68 -25.09
CA PRO A 101 -3.29 -1.04 -25.21
C PRO A 101 -3.54 -2.55 -25.21
N TYR A 102 -2.50 -3.37 -25.36
CA TYR A 102 -2.59 -4.82 -25.35
C TYR A 102 -2.24 -5.42 -23.98
N ALA A 103 -1.76 -4.60 -23.05
CA ALA A 103 -1.48 -5.06 -21.69
C ALA A 103 -2.77 -5.45 -20.93
N PRO A 104 -2.69 -6.33 -19.93
CA PRO A 104 -3.81 -6.57 -19.02
C PRO A 104 -4.33 -5.28 -18.36
N GLU A 105 -5.62 -5.20 -18.06
CA GLU A 105 -6.25 -3.98 -17.54
C GLU A 105 -5.58 -3.43 -16.28
N ILE A 106 -5.16 -4.31 -15.35
CA ILE A 106 -4.42 -3.88 -14.15
C ILE A 106 -3.09 -3.22 -14.50
N VAL A 107 -2.39 -3.72 -15.54
CA VAL A 107 -1.12 -3.14 -16.02
C VAL A 107 -1.37 -1.79 -16.67
N GLN A 108 -2.40 -1.69 -17.52
CA GLN A 108 -2.80 -0.41 -18.13
C GLN A 108 -3.13 0.64 -17.07
N GLU A 109 -3.86 0.25 -16.01
CA GLU A 109 -4.18 1.15 -14.89
C GLU A 109 -2.90 1.61 -14.16
N MET A 110 -1.94 0.70 -13.91
CA MET A 110 -0.66 1.05 -13.29
C MET A 110 0.16 1.99 -14.19
N ILE A 111 0.19 1.79 -15.50
CA ILE A 111 0.86 2.70 -16.44
C ILE A 111 0.20 4.09 -16.38
N ARG A 112 -1.12 4.15 -16.56
CA ARG A 112 -1.89 5.39 -16.57
C ARG A 112 -1.73 6.21 -15.28
N THR A 113 -1.84 5.56 -14.12
CA THR A 113 -1.73 6.23 -12.82
C THR A 113 -0.30 6.70 -12.53
N SER A 114 0.70 5.92 -12.93
CA SER A 114 2.10 6.31 -12.82
C SER A 114 2.46 7.49 -13.72
N GLN A 115 1.86 7.62 -14.91
CA GLN A 115 2.01 8.79 -15.77
C GLN A 115 1.44 10.05 -15.11
N LEU A 116 0.23 9.98 -14.52
CA LEU A 116 -0.36 11.11 -13.80
C LEU A 116 0.50 11.57 -12.61
N ALA A 117 1.11 10.61 -11.91
CA ALA A 117 1.97 10.88 -10.77
C ALA A 117 3.45 11.15 -11.14
N HIS A 118 3.85 10.96 -12.40
CA HIS A 118 5.23 11.05 -12.89
C HIS A 118 6.22 10.16 -12.12
N VAL A 119 5.85 8.91 -11.92
CA VAL A 119 6.68 7.85 -11.28
C VAL A 119 6.69 6.59 -12.16
N GLY A 120 7.47 5.58 -11.79
CA GLY A 120 7.43 4.28 -12.47
C GLY A 120 6.16 3.49 -12.12
N PRO A 121 5.71 2.55 -12.97
CA PRO A 121 4.44 1.85 -12.80
C PRO A 121 4.37 1.00 -11.53
N MET A 122 5.48 0.47 -11.05
CA MET A 122 5.50 -0.32 -9.81
C MET A 122 5.15 0.49 -8.55
N ALA A 123 5.21 1.83 -8.61
CA ALA A 123 4.74 2.70 -7.53
C ALA A 123 3.20 2.69 -7.35
N ALA A 124 2.46 2.00 -8.21
CA ALA A 124 1.01 1.84 -8.12
C ALA A 124 0.59 0.40 -7.77
N VAL A 125 1.55 -0.52 -7.55
CA VAL A 125 1.25 -1.96 -7.52
C VAL A 125 0.42 -2.39 -6.32
N ALA A 126 0.70 -1.84 -5.14
CA ALA A 126 0.00 -2.24 -3.92
C ALA A 126 -1.45 -1.72 -3.91
N GLY A 127 -1.63 -0.45 -4.30
CA GLY A 127 -2.95 0.15 -4.48
C GLY A 127 -3.76 -0.52 -5.59
N ALA A 128 -3.14 -0.83 -6.74
CA ALA A 128 -3.79 -1.55 -7.83
C ALA A 128 -4.27 -2.94 -7.40
N MET A 129 -3.43 -3.71 -6.71
CA MET A 129 -3.83 -5.02 -6.20
C MET A 129 -4.99 -4.91 -5.21
N ALA A 130 -4.94 -3.96 -4.26
CA ALA A 130 -6.04 -3.74 -3.32
C ALA A 130 -7.35 -3.39 -4.04
N GLU A 131 -7.30 -2.49 -5.02
CA GLU A 131 -8.46 -2.04 -5.79
C GLU A 131 -9.05 -3.17 -6.67
N TRP A 132 -8.22 -3.88 -7.43
CA TRP A 132 -8.69 -4.91 -8.36
C TRP A 132 -9.25 -6.14 -7.63
N VAL A 133 -8.63 -6.55 -6.54
CA VAL A 133 -9.18 -7.61 -5.68
C VAL A 133 -10.51 -7.16 -5.06
N SER A 134 -10.59 -5.90 -4.59
CA SER A 134 -11.85 -5.35 -4.07
C SER A 134 -12.96 -5.36 -5.10
N LYS A 135 -12.68 -4.98 -6.35
CA LYS A 135 -13.66 -5.01 -7.46
C LYS A 135 -14.23 -6.41 -7.72
N ASP A 136 -13.40 -7.45 -7.59
CA ASP A 136 -13.89 -8.83 -7.72
C ASP A 136 -14.76 -9.23 -6.51
N LEU A 137 -14.38 -8.85 -5.29
CA LEU A 137 -15.14 -9.15 -4.08
C LEU A 137 -16.45 -8.37 -3.98
N LEU A 138 -16.52 -7.15 -4.54
CA LEU A 138 -17.75 -6.34 -4.60
C LEU A 138 -18.87 -6.95 -5.45
N LYS A 139 -18.56 -7.96 -6.26
CA LYS A 139 -19.58 -8.77 -6.95
C LYS A 139 -20.28 -9.74 -5.99
N LEU A 140 -19.72 -9.96 -4.80
CA LEU A 140 -20.15 -10.96 -3.81
C LEU A 140 -20.53 -10.33 -2.46
N SER A 141 -20.07 -9.13 -2.16
CA SER A 141 -20.28 -8.41 -0.90
C SER A 141 -20.55 -6.93 -1.18
N LYS A 142 -21.47 -6.34 -0.43
CA LYS A 142 -21.78 -4.91 -0.58
C LYS A 142 -20.73 -4.01 0.05
N GLU A 143 -20.10 -4.49 1.11
CA GLU A 143 -19.02 -3.80 1.79
C GLU A 143 -17.74 -4.59 1.68
N VAL A 144 -16.68 -3.94 1.23
CA VAL A 144 -15.33 -4.52 1.09
C VAL A 144 -14.31 -3.45 1.43
N ILE A 145 -13.37 -3.81 2.31
CA ILE A 145 -12.19 -3.02 2.62
C ILE A 145 -10.99 -3.94 2.43
N VAL A 146 -10.09 -3.60 1.52
CA VAL A 146 -8.85 -4.36 1.25
C VAL A 146 -7.66 -3.48 1.55
N GLU A 147 -6.79 -3.96 2.41
CA GLU A 147 -5.51 -3.34 2.75
C GLU A 147 -4.36 -4.19 2.24
N ASN A 148 -3.42 -3.56 1.57
CA ASN A 148 -2.17 -4.12 1.08
C ASN A 148 -0.99 -3.27 1.54
N GLY A 149 -0.42 -3.58 2.70
CA GLY A 149 0.78 -2.91 3.19
C GLY A 149 0.63 -1.43 3.56
N GLY A 150 -0.57 -0.94 3.83
CA GLY A 150 -0.86 0.47 4.11
C GLY A 150 -1.64 1.17 2.99
N ASP A 151 -1.82 0.48 1.85
CA ASP A 151 -2.63 0.96 0.73
C ASP A 151 -3.99 0.31 0.79
N ILE A 152 -5.02 1.12 0.95
CA ILE A 152 -6.36 0.65 1.27
C ILE A 152 -7.34 1.08 0.19
N TYR A 153 -8.18 0.15 -0.24
CA TYR A 153 -9.36 0.46 -1.02
C TYR A 153 -10.62 0.20 -0.20
N PHE A 154 -11.47 1.21 -0.13
CA PHE A 154 -12.72 1.20 0.63
C PHE A 154 -13.93 1.21 -0.28
N ASN A 155 -14.88 0.31 -0.02
CA ASN A 155 -16.26 0.47 -0.41
C ASN A 155 -17.14 0.14 0.80
N THR A 156 -17.75 1.14 1.39
CA THR A 156 -18.50 1.02 2.65
C THR A 156 -19.75 1.88 2.62
N SER A 157 -20.82 1.40 3.27
CA SER A 157 -22.07 2.12 3.48
C SER A 157 -22.16 2.81 4.85
N LYS A 158 -21.07 2.75 5.64
CA LYS A 158 -20.99 3.35 6.98
C LYS A 158 -19.75 4.22 7.11
N GLU A 159 -19.81 5.19 8.01
CA GLU A 159 -18.61 5.96 8.40
C GLU A 159 -17.53 5.00 8.93
N ARG A 160 -16.31 5.18 8.46
CA ARG A 160 -15.13 4.41 8.88
C ARG A 160 -14.02 5.36 9.27
N THR A 161 -13.25 4.98 10.28
CA THR A 161 -12.05 5.72 10.67
C THR A 161 -10.82 4.88 10.41
N ILE A 162 -9.84 5.48 9.72
CA ILE A 162 -8.52 4.89 9.45
C ILE A 162 -7.51 5.60 10.31
N GLY A 163 -6.81 4.89 11.18
CA GLY A 163 -5.66 5.44 11.88
C GLY A 163 -4.45 5.61 10.94
N ILE A 164 -3.63 6.62 11.22
CA ILE A 164 -2.40 6.84 10.47
C ILE A 164 -1.23 6.30 11.29
N TYR A 165 -0.49 5.36 10.70
CA TYR A 165 0.81 4.96 11.20
C TYR A 165 1.90 5.83 10.56
N ALA A 166 2.65 6.54 11.39
CA ALA A 166 3.70 7.45 10.97
C ALA A 166 5.04 7.11 11.66
N GLY A 167 5.36 5.82 11.80
CA GLY A 167 6.60 5.35 12.43
C GLY A 167 6.82 5.99 13.81
N GLU A 168 8.00 6.57 14.00
CA GLU A 168 8.43 7.20 15.26
C GLU A 168 7.83 8.60 15.50
N SER A 169 7.04 9.14 14.58
CA SER A 169 6.40 10.44 14.78
C SER A 169 5.51 10.44 16.04
N PRO A 170 5.53 11.51 16.84
CA PRO A 170 4.62 11.66 17.99
C PRO A 170 3.15 11.72 17.59
N LEU A 171 2.84 11.88 16.29
CA LEU A 171 1.48 11.87 15.72
C LEU A 171 1.03 10.48 15.30
N SER A 172 1.94 9.48 15.30
CA SER A 172 1.64 8.10 14.95
C SER A 172 0.54 7.54 15.86
N PHE A 173 -0.49 6.89 15.28
CA PHE A 173 -1.66 6.35 15.97
C PHE A 173 -2.51 7.36 16.77
N LYS A 174 -2.26 8.67 16.61
CA LYS A 174 -3.05 9.71 17.30
C LYS A 174 -4.02 10.43 16.38
N ILE A 175 -3.86 10.24 15.08
CA ILE A 175 -4.67 10.89 14.05
C ILE A 175 -5.34 9.81 13.22
N GLY A 176 -6.64 9.98 12.99
CA GLY A 176 -7.42 9.17 12.07
C GLY A 176 -8.03 10.00 10.96
N ILE A 177 -8.24 9.37 9.81
CA ILE A 177 -9.03 9.90 8.69
C ILE A 177 -10.41 9.30 8.78
N VAL A 178 -11.43 10.12 8.81
CA VAL A 178 -12.83 9.69 8.77
C VAL A 178 -13.25 9.63 7.31
N ILE A 179 -13.74 8.48 6.87
CA ILE A 179 -14.30 8.24 5.54
C ILE A 179 -15.82 8.15 5.67
N GLU A 180 -16.49 9.09 5.02
CA GLU A 180 -17.96 9.08 4.97
C GLU A 180 -18.45 8.14 3.85
N PRO A 181 -19.63 7.52 3.97
CA PRO A 181 -20.17 6.59 2.97
C PRO A 181 -20.24 7.18 1.56
N GLU A 182 -20.57 8.47 1.45
CA GLU A 182 -20.70 9.20 0.18
C GLU A 182 -19.38 9.38 -0.54
N GLU A 183 -18.28 9.21 0.17
CA GLU A 183 -16.92 9.26 -0.39
C GLU A 183 -16.51 7.94 -1.01
N ALA A 184 -17.18 6.83 -0.67
CA ALA A 184 -16.89 5.53 -1.25
C ALA A 184 -17.36 5.44 -2.74
N PRO A 185 -16.68 4.64 -3.58
CA PRO A 185 -15.42 3.96 -3.31
C PRO A 185 -14.25 4.94 -3.22
N LEU A 186 -13.25 4.61 -2.40
CA LEU A 186 -12.09 5.48 -2.13
C LEU A 186 -10.81 4.68 -1.92
N GLY A 187 -9.72 5.10 -2.53
CA GLY A 187 -8.36 4.67 -2.22
C GLY A 187 -7.73 5.61 -1.19
N VAL A 188 -7.15 5.03 -0.15
CA VAL A 188 -6.34 5.74 0.86
C VAL A 188 -5.01 5.01 0.96
N CYS A 189 -3.97 5.61 0.40
CA CYS A 189 -2.65 5.00 0.29
C CYS A 189 -1.61 5.82 1.05
N THR A 190 -0.70 5.14 1.72
CA THR A 190 0.31 5.78 2.56
C THR A 190 1.71 5.32 2.20
N SER A 191 2.54 6.24 1.72
CA SER A 191 3.98 6.06 1.54
C SER A 191 4.74 6.61 2.75
N SER A 192 5.84 5.95 3.12
CA SER A 192 6.73 6.40 4.19
C SER A 192 8.17 6.30 3.74
N GLY A 193 8.98 7.28 4.08
CA GLY A 193 10.43 7.22 3.89
C GLY A 193 11.16 6.44 4.99
N THR A 194 10.46 6.04 6.05
CA THR A 194 11.03 5.41 7.25
C THR A 194 10.46 4.02 7.55
N VAL A 195 9.39 3.61 6.87
CA VAL A 195 8.64 2.36 7.15
C VAL A 195 8.32 1.63 5.85
N GLY A 196 8.48 0.30 5.87
CA GLY A 196 8.08 -0.62 4.78
C GLY A 196 9.15 -0.88 3.73
N PRO A 197 8.95 -1.91 2.88
CA PRO A 197 9.90 -2.34 1.86
C PRO A 197 9.86 -1.50 0.58
N SER A 198 8.92 -0.56 0.44
CA SER A 198 8.75 0.26 -0.75
C SER A 198 9.90 1.25 -0.92
N LEU A 199 10.38 1.41 -2.16
CA LEU A 199 11.41 2.38 -2.48
C LEU A 199 10.83 3.81 -2.39
N SER A 200 11.28 4.58 -1.41
CA SER A 200 10.98 6.00 -1.26
C SER A 200 12.27 6.79 -1.14
N PHE A 201 12.37 7.88 -1.91
CA PHE A 201 13.51 8.81 -1.83
C PHE A 201 13.28 9.94 -0.83
N GLY A 202 12.13 9.99 -0.19
CA GLY A 202 11.77 10.97 0.82
C GLY A 202 12.12 10.53 2.24
N LYS A 203 11.84 11.43 3.19
CA LYS A 203 12.07 11.19 4.63
C LYS A 203 10.83 11.50 5.48
N ALA A 204 9.68 11.76 4.87
CA ALA A 204 8.44 11.94 5.60
C ALA A 204 8.07 10.68 6.38
N ASN A 205 7.55 10.84 7.59
CA ASN A 205 7.06 9.73 8.40
C ASN A 205 5.83 9.06 7.77
N ALA A 206 4.93 9.87 7.19
CA ALA A 206 3.81 9.38 6.40
C ALA A 206 3.39 10.42 5.36
N VAL A 207 3.07 9.94 4.15
CA VAL A 207 2.40 10.70 3.10
C VAL A 207 1.15 9.92 2.72
N CYS A 208 0.00 10.41 3.13
CA CYS A 208 -1.27 9.76 2.88
C CYS A 208 -2.03 10.52 1.78
N ILE A 209 -2.46 9.80 0.75
CA ILE A 209 -3.20 10.33 -0.40
C ILE A 209 -4.57 9.69 -0.48
N LEU A 210 -5.59 10.51 -0.76
CA LEU A 210 -6.94 10.08 -1.04
C LEU A 210 -7.25 10.28 -2.53
N SER A 211 -7.81 9.24 -3.17
CA SER A 211 -8.25 9.27 -4.57
C SER A 211 -9.38 8.26 -4.80
N LYS A 212 -10.17 8.44 -5.87
CA LYS A 212 -11.14 7.41 -6.28
C LYS A 212 -10.48 6.12 -6.79
N SER A 213 -9.22 6.18 -7.20
CA SER A 213 -8.40 5.02 -7.55
C SER A 213 -7.31 4.82 -6.51
N ALA A 214 -7.22 3.61 -5.92
CA ALA A 214 -6.14 3.27 -5.01
C ALA A 214 -4.80 3.15 -5.74
N ALA A 215 -4.79 2.71 -7.00
CA ALA A 215 -3.60 2.71 -7.84
C ALA A 215 -3.03 4.13 -8.01
N LEU A 216 -3.90 5.14 -8.23
CA LEU A 216 -3.46 6.54 -8.30
C LEU A 216 -3.02 7.06 -6.95
N ALA A 217 -3.74 6.73 -5.87
CA ALA A 217 -3.37 7.16 -4.53
C ALA A 217 -1.97 6.65 -4.13
N ASP A 218 -1.64 5.40 -4.43
CA ASP A 218 -0.34 4.77 -4.19
C ASP A 218 0.78 5.45 -4.99
N ALA A 219 0.62 5.57 -6.33
CA ALA A 219 1.56 6.28 -7.18
C ALA A 219 1.78 7.74 -6.73
N ALA A 220 0.72 8.45 -6.36
CA ALA A 220 0.79 9.82 -5.89
C ALA A 220 1.45 9.92 -4.51
N ALA A 221 1.22 8.98 -3.60
CA ALA A 221 1.89 8.94 -2.29
C ALA A 221 3.40 8.79 -2.47
N THR A 222 3.84 7.94 -3.40
CA THR A 222 5.26 7.81 -3.78
C THR A 222 5.79 9.12 -4.38
N ALA A 223 5.08 9.74 -5.33
CA ALA A 223 5.51 10.98 -5.99
C ALA A 223 5.65 12.15 -5.00
N VAL A 224 4.70 12.29 -4.08
CA VAL A 224 4.72 13.31 -3.03
C VAL A 224 5.81 13.00 -2.01
N GLY A 225 5.93 11.74 -1.59
CA GLY A 225 6.98 11.31 -0.66
C GLY A 225 8.36 11.66 -1.17
N ASN A 226 8.65 11.41 -2.44
CA ASN A 226 9.96 11.65 -3.06
C ASN A 226 10.45 13.11 -2.99
N VAL A 227 9.55 14.09 -2.89
CA VAL A 227 9.92 15.51 -2.81
C VAL A 227 10.03 16.01 -1.37
N VAL A 228 9.56 15.26 -0.36
CA VAL A 228 9.60 15.65 1.06
C VAL A 228 10.83 15.03 1.73
N LYS A 229 11.92 15.79 1.80
CA LYS A 229 13.20 15.33 2.38
C LYS A 229 13.49 15.94 3.75
N GLU A 230 12.87 17.06 4.07
CA GLU A 230 12.99 17.75 5.33
C GLU A 230 11.66 18.45 5.69
N LYS A 231 11.53 18.88 6.93
CA LYS A 231 10.31 19.45 7.49
C LYS A 231 9.76 20.66 6.72
N LYS A 232 10.64 21.47 6.14
CA LYS A 232 10.24 22.64 5.32
C LYS A 232 9.61 22.26 3.99
N ASP A 233 9.82 21.01 3.51
CA ASP A 233 9.32 20.54 2.23
C ASP A 233 7.85 20.08 2.29
N ILE A 234 7.20 20.14 3.45
CA ILE A 234 5.79 19.78 3.61
C ILE A 234 4.92 20.56 2.61
N GLU A 235 5.14 21.86 2.48
CA GLU A 235 4.38 22.69 1.53
C GLU A 235 4.64 22.31 0.08
N LEU A 236 5.88 21.96 -0.27
CA LEU A 236 6.25 21.45 -1.58
C LEU A 236 5.53 20.11 -1.87
N GLY A 237 5.47 19.19 -0.90
CA GLY A 237 4.73 17.95 -1.00
C GLY A 237 3.23 18.19 -1.19
N ILE A 238 2.63 19.09 -0.42
CA ILE A 238 1.21 19.46 -0.56
C ILE A 238 0.95 20.04 -1.96
N LYS A 239 1.79 20.94 -2.44
CA LYS A 239 1.69 21.48 -3.81
C LYS A 239 1.76 20.35 -4.85
N ARG A 240 2.73 19.42 -4.70
CA ARG A 240 2.88 18.29 -5.60
C ARG A 240 1.63 17.40 -5.63
N GLY A 241 1.05 17.08 -4.47
CA GLY A 241 -0.19 16.29 -4.40
C GLY A 241 -1.38 16.98 -5.07
N ARG A 242 -1.51 18.30 -4.90
CA ARG A 242 -2.55 19.11 -5.52
C ARG A 242 -2.45 19.17 -7.04
N GLU A 243 -1.26 19.08 -7.61
CA GLU A 243 -1.02 19.11 -9.06
C GLU A 243 -1.33 17.79 -9.77
N ILE A 244 -1.44 16.67 -9.04
CA ILE A 244 -1.76 15.37 -9.61
C ILE A 244 -3.26 15.26 -9.82
N THR A 245 -3.69 15.20 -11.08
CA THR A 245 -5.09 15.07 -11.44
C THR A 245 -5.69 13.78 -10.86
N GLY A 246 -6.82 13.89 -10.14
CA GLY A 246 -7.50 12.76 -9.49
C GLY A 246 -7.14 12.57 -8.02
N VAL A 247 -6.16 13.29 -7.48
CA VAL A 247 -5.92 13.37 -6.03
C VAL A 247 -6.99 14.26 -5.39
N LEU A 248 -7.64 13.75 -4.35
CA LEU A 248 -8.72 14.42 -3.63
C LEU A 248 -8.21 15.11 -2.37
N ALA A 249 -7.24 14.48 -1.69
CA ALA A 249 -6.61 15.03 -0.50
C ALA A 249 -5.18 14.50 -0.33
N THR A 250 -4.36 15.29 0.36
CA THR A 250 -2.98 14.97 0.73
C THR A 250 -2.79 15.30 2.20
N LEU A 251 -2.23 14.36 2.96
CA LEU A 251 -1.79 14.55 4.33
C LEU A 251 -0.33 14.12 4.43
N ILE A 252 0.52 14.96 5.00
CA ILE A 252 1.95 14.70 5.19
C ILE A 252 2.28 14.85 6.67
N ILE A 253 2.94 13.87 7.25
CA ILE A 253 3.50 13.92 8.60
C ILE A 253 5.02 13.87 8.50
N PHE A 254 5.67 14.84 9.12
CA PHE A 254 7.13 14.91 9.25
C PHE A 254 7.46 15.28 10.71
N GLU A 255 7.96 14.33 11.48
CA GLU A 255 8.16 14.45 12.92
C GLU A 255 6.86 14.90 13.64
N GLU A 256 6.86 16.04 14.33
CA GLU A 256 5.69 16.59 15.02
C GLU A 256 4.82 17.52 14.14
N LYS A 257 5.22 17.78 12.89
CA LYS A 257 4.48 18.64 11.96
C LYS A 257 3.61 17.85 11.00
N MET A 258 2.51 18.47 10.65
CA MET A 258 1.56 17.94 9.69
C MET A 258 1.14 19.02 8.70
N GLY A 259 1.09 18.67 7.42
CA GLY A 259 0.46 19.46 6.36
C GLY A 259 -0.73 18.71 5.79
N VAL A 260 -1.79 19.45 5.45
CA VAL A 260 -3.05 18.85 4.93
C VAL A 260 -3.59 19.74 3.82
N TRP A 261 -4.11 19.10 2.76
CA TRP A 261 -4.84 19.75 1.69
C TRP A 261 -5.97 18.84 1.17
N GLY A 262 -7.05 19.45 0.69
CA GLY A 262 -8.16 18.75 0.03
C GLY A 262 -9.31 18.41 0.99
N ARG A 263 -10.22 17.56 0.52
CA ARG A 263 -11.35 17.08 1.32
C ARG A 263 -10.90 15.92 2.19
N ILE A 264 -10.64 16.19 3.44
CA ILE A 264 -10.23 15.21 4.43
C ILE A 264 -10.78 15.59 5.81
N LYS A 265 -11.46 14.68 6.47
CA LYS A 265 -11.97 14.85 7.83
C LYS A 265 -11.05 14.11 8.79
N LEU A 266 -10.43 14.82 9.69
CA LEU A 266 -9.50 14.26 10.66
C LEU A 266 -10.17 14.12 12.03
N THR A 267 -9.75 13.09 12.77
CA THR A 267 -10.16 12.85 14.16
C THR A 267 -8.96 12.47 15.02
N ARG A 268 -9.09 12.63 16.34
CA ARG A 268 -8.15 12.04 17.29
C ARG A 268 -8.55 10.59 17.58
N LEU A 269 -7.53 9.72 17.70
CA LEU A 269 -7.70 8.31 18.07
C LEU A 269 -7.41 8.07 19.55
#